data_b8381fd88499918df272e9a9c2260b91
#
_entry.id   b8381fd88499918df272e9a9c2260b91
#
_cell.length_a   1.000
_cell.length_b   1.000
_cell.length_c   1.000
_cell.angle_alpha   90.00
_cell.angle_beta   90.00
_cell.angle_gamma   90.00
#
_symmetry.space_group_name_H-M   'P 1'
#
loop_
_entity.id
_entity.type
_entity.pdbx_description
1 polymer ?
#
loop_
_entity_poly.entity_id
_entity_poly.type
_entity_poly.pdbx_seq_one_letter_code
_entity_poly.pdbx_strand_id
1 'polypeptide(L)'
;KLGRLHILEVQRLIRFMPKIVICVVPGWTAGGGHSLHVVCDLTLASLEEARFKQTDADVGSFDGGFGSAYLARQVGQKFAREIFFLGQEYSAEDGVRMGTVNRAVPHAELEATALEWGRIINGKSPTAQRMLKYSFNAIDDGLVGQQLFAGETTRLAYMTDEAQEGRDQFLEKRDPDWSPFPW
;
A
#
# COMPACT_ATOMS: atom_id res chain seq x y z
N LYS A 1 21.89 -11.45 20.27
CA LYS A 1 21.82 -11.45 18.80
C LYS A 1 20.78 -10.42 18.39
N LEU A 2 21.20 -9.31 17.82
CA LEU A 2 20.31 -8.38 17.11
C LEU A 2 19.83 -9.06 15.85
N GLY A 3 18.64 -9.66 15.90
CA GLY A 3 17.97 -10.23 14.73
C GLY A 3 17.39 -9.14 13.84
N ARG A 4 17.21 -9.41 12.54
CA ARG A 4 16.40 -8.58 11.65
C ARG A 4 14.98 -8.46 12.21
N LEU A 5 14.42 -7.27 12.15
CA LEU A 5 13.00 -7.06 12.42
C LEU A 5 12.18 -7.52 11.21
N HIS A 6 11.75 -8.77 11.22
CA HIS A 6 10.99 -9.37 10.11
C HIS A 6 9.73 -8.57 9.74
N ILE A 7 9.13 -7.86 10.69
CA ILE A 7 7.96 -7.01 10.45
C ILE A 7 8.24 -5.92 9.39
N LEU A 8 9.44 -5.33 9.39
CA LEU A 8 9.82 -4.32 8.40
C LEU A 8 9.92 -4.90 6.98
N GLU A 9 10.39 -6.15 6.87
CA GLU A 9 10.42 -6.84 5.58
C GLU A 9 8.99 -7.18 5.08
N VAL A 10 8.09 -7.55 6.00
CA VAL A 10 6.67 -7.75 5.67
C VAL A 10 6.02 -6.45 5.18
N GLN A 11 6.26 -5.34 5.87
CA GLN A 11 5.78 -4.02 5.44
C GLN A 11 6.28 -3.65 4.03
N ARG A 12 7.57 -3.89 3.75
CA ARG A 12 8.14 -3.68 2.42
C ARG A 12 7.48 -4.58 1.37
N LEU A 13 7.27 -5.86 1.69
CA LEU A 13 6.62 -6.81 0.79
C LEU A 13 5.20 -6.34 0.45
N ILE A 14 4.39 -5.98 1.43
CA ILE A 14 3.03 -5.47 1.24
C ILE A 14 3.04 -4.26 0.29
N ARG A 15 3.95 -3.33 0.55
CA ARG A 15 4.00 -2.07 -0.17
C ARG A 15 4.47 -2.22 -1.63
N PHE A 16 5.42 -3.12 -1.86
CA PHE A 16 6.08 -3.26 -3.17
C PHE A 16 5.60 -4.44 -4.01
N MET A 17 4.77 -5.33 -3.46
CA MET A 17 4.22 -6.42 -4.24
C MET A 17 3.19 -5.91 -5.27
N PRO A 18 3.10 -6.56 -6.47
CA PRO A 18 2.22 -6.13 -7.55
C PRO A 18 0.75 -6.53 -7.34
N LYS A 19 0.32 -6.70 -6.11
CA LYS A 19 -1.05 -7.10 -5.74
C LYS A 19 -1.62 -6.15 -4.72
N ILE A 20 -2.94 -5.95 -4.78
CA ILE A 20 -3.66 -5.21 -3.77
C ILE A 20 -3.78 -6.06 -2.51
N VAL A 21 -3.47 -5.48 -1.36
CA VAL A 21 -3.53 -6.12 -0.05
C VAL A 21 -4.64 -5.49 0.78
N ILE A 22 -5.60 -6.30 1.19
CA ILE A 22 -6.69 -5.90 2.08
C ILE A 22 -6.34 -6.38 3.49
N CYS A 23 -6.22 -5.46 4.43
CA CYS A 23 -6.15 -5.79 5.85
C CYS A 23 -7.55 -6.03 6.40
N VAL A 24 -7.73 -7.14 7.08
CA VAL A 24 -8.98 -7.49 7.78
C VAL A 24 -8.70 -7.48 9.27
N VAL A 25 -9.38 -6.59 9.99
CA VAL A 25 -9.15 -6.35 11.42
C VAL A 25 -10.33 -6.87 12.24
N PRO A 26 -10.24 -8.12 12.77
CA PRO A 26 -11.33 -8.73 13.53
C PRO A 26 -11.33 -8.33 15.01
N GLY A 27 -10.26 -7.72 15.52
CA GLY A 27 -10.10 -7.45 16.94
C GLY A 27 -8.96 -6.46 17.21
N TRP A 28 -8.16 -6.73 18.26
CA TRP A 28 -7.06 -5.88 18.65
C TRP A 28 -5.96 -5.76 17.60
N THR A 29 -5.59 -4.52 17.30
CA THR A 29 -4.57 -4.16 16.33
C THR A 29 -3.65 -3.14 16.98
N ALA A 30 -2.60 -3.63 17.64
CA ALA A 30 -1.71 -2.82 18.46
C ALA A 30 -0.27 -2.84 17.97
N GLY A 31 0.49 -1.76 18.19
CA GLY A 31 1.91 -1.64 17.87
C GLY A 31 2.22 -2.04 16.43
N GLY A 32 3.05 -3.06 16.22
CA GLY A 32 3.40 -3.58 14.90
C GLY A 32 2.20 -4.05 14.06
N GLY A 33 1.13 -4.57 14.70
CA GLY A 33 -0.13 -4.90 14.04
C GLY A 33 -0.84 -3.66 13.48
N HIS A 34 -0.83 -2.55 14.24
CA HIS A 34 -1.34 -1.27 13.76
C HIS A 34 -0.52 -0.78 12.55
N SER A 35 0.79 -0.88 12.61
CA SER A 35 1.66 -0.49 11.49
C SER A 35 1.44 -1.36 10.25
N LEU A 36 1.09 -2.65 10.40
CA LEU A 36 0.77 -3.52 9.27
C LEU A 36 -0.50 -3.07 8.54
N HIS A 37 -1.58 -2.73 9.27
CA HIS A 37 -2.80 -2.29 8.60
C HIS A 37 -2.58 -0.95 7.85
N VAL A 38 -1.74 -0.06 8.41
CA VAL A 38 -1.40 1.24 7.79
C VAL A 38 -0.72 1.07 6.43
N VAL A 39 0.14 0.07 6.27
CA VAL A 39 0.86 -0.17 5.01
C VAL A 39 0.07 -0.99 3.98
N CYS A 40 -1.04 -1.61 4.37
CA CYS A 40 -1.95 -2.27 3.45
C CYS A 40 -2.67 -1.25 2.55
N ASP A 41 -3.08 -1.69 1.36
CA ASP A 41 -3.76 -0.81 0.41
C ASP A 41 -5.19 -0.45 0.85
N LEU A 42 -5.87 -1.38 1.52
CA LEU A 42 -7.24 -1.22 2.03
C LEU A 42 -7.35 -1.85 3.42
N THR A 43 -8.25 -1.32 4.25
CA THR A 43 -8.54 -1.86 5.58
C THR A 43 -10.05 -1.97 5.82
N LEU A 44 -10.48 -3.17 6.22
CA LEU A 44 -11.81 -3.46 6.75
C LEU A 44 -11.69 -3.79 8.23
N ALA A 45 -12.60 -3.29 9.05
CA ALA A 45 -12.59 -3.52 10.50
C ALA A 45 -13.94 -4.02 11.02
N SER A 46 -13.89 -4.90 12.03
CA SER A 46 -15.07 -5.25 12.80
C SER A 46 -15.58 -4.04 13.56
N LEU A 47 -16.86 -3.71 13.37
CA LEU A 47 -17.49 -2.58 14.04
C LEU A 47 -17.45 -2.75 15.57
N GLU A 48 -17.73 -3.94 16.06
CA GLU A 48 -17.85 -4.24 17.49
C GLU A 48 -16.50 -4.53 18.15
N GLU A 49 -15.63 -5.28 17.47
CA GLU A 49 -14.46 -5.90 18.09
C GLU A 49 -13.13 -5.19 17.77
N ALA A 50 -13.04 -4.47 16.64
CA ALA A 50 -11.79 -3.87 16.27
C ALA A 50 -11.39 -2.73 17.23
N ARG A 51 -10.13 -2.78 17.68
CA ARG A 51 -9.50 -1.75 18.51
C ARG A 51 -8.11 -1.48 17.99
N PHE A 52 -7.80 -0.21 17.84
CA PHE A 52 -6.52 0.27 17.33
C PHE A 52 -5.76 0.99 18.42
N LYS A 53 -4.48 0.68 18.58
CA LYS A 53 -3.62 1.35 19.57
C LYS A 53 -2.17 1.34 19.12
N GLN A 54 -1.49 2.46 19.26
CA GLN A 54 -0.02 2.49 19.23
C GLN A 54 0.53 2.44 20.65
N THR A 55 1.35 1.44 20.92
CA THR A 55 1.89 1.14 22.25
C THR A 55 3.35 1.58 22.42
N ASP A 56 3.95 2.12 21.37
CA ASP A 56 5.40 2.36 21.33
C ASP A 56 5.88 3.24 22.49
N ALA A 57 5.22 4.37 22.74
CA ALA A 57 5.59 5.28 23.83
C ALA A 57 5.40 4.64 25.21
N ASP A 58 4.40 3.77 25.37
CA ASP A 58 4.12 3.06 26.64
C ASP A 58 5.24 2.07 27.00
N VAL A 59 5.92 1.49 26.01
CA VAL A 59 6.92 0.43 26.19
C VAL A 59 8.36 0.88 25.89
N GLY A 60 8.58 2.17 25.65
CA GLY A 60 9.89 2.72 25.34
C GLY A 60 10.42 2.30 23.96
N SER A 61 9.55 2.01 23.03
CA SER A 61 9.83 1.71 21.64
C SER A 61 9.44 2.87 20.71
N PHE A 62 9.63 2.73 19.42
CA PHE A 62 9.14 3.67 18.40
C PHE A 62 9.05 3.01 17.04
N ASP A 63 8.01 3.33 16.28
CA ASP A 63 7.89 2.97 14.89
C ASP A 63 8.47 4.10 14.02
N GLY A 64 9.75 4.00 13.69
CA GLY A 64 10.44 4.95 12.83
C GLY A 64 10.31 4.65 11.32
N GLY A 65 9.52 3.63 10.96
CA GLY A 65 9.37 3.17 9.59
C GLY A 65 8.10 3.67 8.90
N PHE A 66 7.49 2.81 8.09
CA PHE A 66 6.26 3.13 7.38
C PHE A 66 5.08 3.41 8.31
N GLY A 67 4.99 2.73 9.46
CA GLY A 67 3.84 2.84 10.37
C GLY A 67 3.56 4.27 10.80
N SER A 68 4.57 5.03 11.25
CA SER A 68 4.36 6.42 11.68
C SER A 68 4.30 7.41 10.52
N ALA A 69 5.31 7.38 9.65
CA ALA A 69 5.43 8.35 8.56
C ALA A 69 4.29 8.22 7.54
N TYR A 70 3.87 6.99 7.24
CA TYR A 70 2.80 6.75 6.29
C TYR A 70 1.41 6.99 6.89
N LEU A 71 1.20 6.65 8.18
CA LEU A 71 -0.01 7.02 8.90
C LEU A 71 -0.27 8.52 8.83
N ALA A 72 0.78 9.33 9.05
CA ALA A 72 0.65 10.79 9.01
C ALA A 72 0.18 11.33 7.65
N ARG A 73 0.43 10.61 6.55
CA ARG A 73 -0.09 10.93 5.22
C ARG A 73 -1.55 10.55 5.04
N GLN A 74 -1.98 9.47 5.68
CA GLN A 74 -3.38 9.00 5.61
C GLN A 74 -4.31 9.88 6.45
N VAL A 75 -3.94 10.12 7.72
CA VAL A 75 -4.82 10.76 8.70
C VAL A 75 -4.46 12.22 9.00
N GLY A 76 -3.37 12.70 8.42
CA GLY A 76 -2.80 14.02 8.74
C GLY A 76 -1.98 14.03 10.03
N GLN A 77 -1.13 15.06 10.15
CA GLN A 77 -0.15 15.15 11.25
C GLN A 77 -0.77 15.18 12.65
N LYS A 78 -1.96 15.78 12.80
CA LYS A 78 -2.58 15.92 14.13
C LYS A 78 -3.06 14.59 14.67
N PHE A 79 -3.82 13.83 13.89
CA PHE A 79 -4.29 12.51 14.31
C PHE A 79 -3.13 11.51 14.46
N ALA A 80 -2.15 11.52 13.56
CA ALA A 80 -0.99 10.64 13.71
C ALA A 80 -0.23 10.90 15.01
N ARG A 81 0.02 12.17 15.35
CA ARG A 81 0.68 12.54 16.62
C ARG A 81 -0.15 12.18 17.84
N GLU A 82 -1.46 12.40 17.80
CA GLU A 82 -2.38 12.00 18.84
C GLU A 82 -2.30 10.49 19.11
N ILE A 83 -2.40 9.66 18.04
CA ILE A 83 -2.33 8.21 18.12
C ILE A 83 -1.02 7.74 18.75
N PHE A 84 0.12 8.28 18.32
CA PHE A 84 1.43 7.87 18.82
C PHE A 84 1.80 8.44 20.17
N PHE A 85 1.48 9.72 20.42
CA PHE A 85 1.94 10.39 21.64
C PHE A 85 1.04 10.11 22.84
N LEU A 86 -0.25 9.93 22.64
CA LEU A 86 -1.19 9.62 23.70
C LEU A 86 -1.37 8.12 23.93
N GLY A 87 -1.10 7.28 22.93
CA GLY A 87 -1.24 5.83 23.02
C GLY A 87 -2.66 5.38 23.42
N GLN A 88 -3.69 6.14 23.02
CA GLN A 88 -5.08 5.84 23.33
C GLN A 88 -5.63 4.73 22.44
N GLU A 89 -6.74 4.15 22.89
CA GLU A 89 -7.50 3.18 22.12
C GLU A 89 -8.49 3.90 21.20
N TYR A 90 -8.61 3.44 19.97
CA TYR A 90 -9.53 3.95 18.97
C TYR A 90 -10.42 2.82 18.47
N SER A 91 -11.70 3.13 18.27
CA SER A 91 -12.67 2.21 17.69
C SER A 91 -12.52 2.08 16.17
N ALA A 92 -13.24 1.12 15.58
CA ALA A 92 -13.36 1.02 14.11
C ALA A 92 -13.93 2.31 13.49
N GLU A 93 -14.92 2.91 14.15
CA GLU A 93 -15.56 4.16 13.71
C GLU A 93 -14.58 5.34 13.76
N ASP A 94 -13.75 5.42 14.80
CA ASP A 94 -12.67 6.40 14.86
C ASP A 94 -11.70 6.21 13.69
N GLY A 95 -11.31 4.97 13.39
CA GLY A 95 -10.44 4.66 12.26
C GLY A 95 -11.04 5.10 10.92
N VAL A 96 -12.34 4.91 10.72
CA VAL A 96 -13.07 5.40 9.53
C VAL A 96 -13.08 6.93 9.51
N ARG A 97 -13.41 7.58 10.64
CA ARG A 97 -13.43 9.03 10.75
C ARG A 97 -12.08 9.68 10.48
N MET A 98 -11.01 9.07 10.94
CA MET A 98 -9.63 9.55 10.74
C MET A 98 -9.10 9.26 9.34
N GLY A 99 -9.68 8.30 8.61
CA GLY A 99 -9.25 7.92 7.26
C GLY A 99 -8.21 6.81 7.21
N THR A 100 -7.98 6.08 8.29
CA THR A 100 -7.07 4.90 8.30
C THR A 100 -7.80 3.58 8.07
N VAL A 101 -9.13 3.55 8.19
CA VAL A 101 -10.00 2.40 7.89
C VAL A 101 -10.98 2.78 6.79
N ASN A 102 -11.07 1.97 5.73
CA ASN A 102 -11.99 2.22 4.63
C ASN A 102 -13.46 2.01 5.03
N ARG A 103 -13.73 0.95 5.80
CA ARG A 103 -15.08 0.63 6.26
C ARG A 103 -15.04 -0.21 7.52
N ALA A 104 -15.93 0.11 8.47
CA ALA A 104 -16.32 -0.77 9.57
C ALA A 104 -17.61 -1.51 9.19
N VAL A 105 -17.66 -2.81 9.44
CA VAL A 105 -18.80 -3.67 9.16
C VAL A 105 -19.10 -4.57 10.37
N PRO A 106 -20.34 -5.08 10.53
CA PRO A 106 -20.63 -6.06 11.57
C PRO A 106 -19.63 -7.21 11.56
N HIS A 107 -19.19 -7.66 12.72
CA HIS A 107 -18.16 -8.69 12.84
C HIS A 107 -18.49 -9.95 12.02
N ALA A 108 -19.75 -10.38 12.05
CA ALA A 108 -20.21 -11.55 11.30
C ALA A 108 -20.11 -11.40 9.77
N GLU A 109 -20.04 -10.17 9.26
CA GLU A 109 -19.97 -9.86 7.82
C GLU A 109 -18.54 -9.56 7.35
N LEU A 110 -17.59 -9.45 8.27
CA LEU A 110 -16.26 -8.92 8.00
C LEU A 110 -15.50 -9.73 6.93
N GLU A 111 -15.45 -11.05 7.09
CA GLU A 111 -14.75 -11.93 6.13
C GLU A 111 -15.46 -11.96 4.78
N ALA A 112 -16.79 -12.06 4.78
CA ALA A 112 -17.59 -12.07 3.56
C ALA A 112 -17.40 -10.78 2.75
N THR A 113 -17.37 -9.62 3.41
CA THR A 113 -17.12 -8.32 2.81
C THR A 113 -15.71 -8.24 2.23
N ALA A 114 -14.70 -8.75 2.93
CA ALA A 114 -13.33 -8.77 2.44
C ALA A 114 -13.17 -9.64 1.18
N LEU A 115 -13.81 -10.80 1.17
CA LEU A 115 -13.84 -11.69 0.00
C LEU A 115 -14.58 -11.06 -1.18
N GLU A 116 -15.67 -10.35 -0.92
CA GLU A 116 -16.39 -9.59 -1.96
C GLU A 116 -15.49 -8.51 -2.58
N TRP A 117 -14.79 -7.72 -1.74
CA TRP A 117 -13.84 -6.73 -2.25
C TRP A 117 -12.72 -7.38 -3.07
N GLY A 118 -12.23 -8.53 -2.63
CA GLY A 118 -11.26 -9.31 -3.39
C GLY A 118 -11.79 -9.71 -4.78
N ARG A 119 -13.06 -10.14 -4.88
CA ARG A 119 -13.70 -10.45 -6.18
C ARG A 119 -13.84 -9.22 -7.07
N ILE A 120 -14.27 -8.09 -6.49
CA ILE A 120 -14.36 -6.81 -7.21
C ILE A 120 -12.99 -6.42 -7.78
N ILE A 121 -11.94 -6.50 -6.96
CA ILE A 121 -10.56 -6.22 -7.36
C ILE A 121 -10.12 -7.16 -8.49
N ASN A 122 -10.35 -8.44 -8.34
CA ASN A 122 -9.97 -9.44 -9.36
C ASN A 122 -10.74 -9.28 -10.68
N GLY A 123 -11.89 -8.62 -10.67
CA GLY A 123 -12.65 -8.26 -11.88
C GLY A 123 -12.10 -7.02 -12.61
N LYS A 124 -11.05 -6.37 -12.10
CA LYS A 124 -10.43 -5.19 -12.72
C LYS A 124 -9.13 -5.55 -13.43
N SER A 125 -8.64 -4.66 -14.28
CA SER A 125 -7.37 -4.84 -14.98
C SER A 125 -6.20 -4.98 -13.99
N PRO A 126 -5.47 -6.11 -13.95
CA PRO A 126 -4.35 -6.30 -13.04
C PRO A 126 -3.20 -5.33 -13.32
N THR A 127 -2.97 -4.97 -14.57
CA THR A 127 -1.95 -3.99 -14.96
C THR A 127 -2.32 -2.60 -14.46
N ALA A 128 -3.56 -2.15 -14.67
CA ALA A 128 -4.00 -0.84 -14.21
C ALA A 128 -3.90 -0.71 -12.68
N GLN A 129 -4.35 -1.72 -11.94
CA GLN A 129 -4.28 -1.72 -10.47
C GLN A 129 -2.83 -1.67 -9.95
N ARG A 130 -1.94 -2.46 -10.54
CA ARG A 130 -0.52 -2.45 -10.19
C ARG A 130 0.11 -1.07 -10.46
N MET A 131 -0.17 -0.48 -11.62
CA MET A 131 0.34 0.85 -11.95
C MET A 131 -0.20 1.92 -11.02
N LEU A 132 -1.49 1.86 -10.65
CA LEU A 132 -2.09 2.78 -9.68
C LEU A 132 -1.44 2.63 -8.30
N LYS A 133 -1.26 1.40 -7.81
CA LYS A 133 -0.58 1.17 -6.53
C LYS A 133 0.82 1.78 -6.50
N TYR A 134 1.62 1.54 -7.54
CA TYR A 134 2.98 2.10 -7.61
C TYR A 134 2.97 3.62 -7.78
N SER A 135 1.99 4.18 -8.50
CA SER A 135 1.80 5.62 -8.63
C SER A 135 1.49 6.28 -7.27
N PHE A 136 0.58 5.70 -6.49
CA PHE A 136 0.28 6.19 -5.13
C PHE A 136 1.50 6.14 -4.21
N ASN A 137 2.29 5.07 -4.32
CA ASN A 137 3.45 4.86 -3.46
C ASN A 137 4.67 5.70 -3.87
N ALA A 138 4.84 6.00 -5.16
CA ALA A 138 6.05 6.63 -5.69
C ALA A 138 6.41 7.96 -4.99
N ILE A 139 5.42 8.79 -4.70
CA ILE A 139 5.61 10.09 -4.04
C ILE A 139 6.16 9.91 -2.62
N ASP A 140 5.63 8.93 -1.89
CA ASP A 140 6.00 8.69 -0.49
C ASP A 140 7.30 7.90 -0.35
N ASP A 141 7.57 7.00 -1.29
CA ASP A 141 8.74 6.14 -1.27
C ASP A 141 9.97 6.75 -1.97
N GLY A 142 9.84 7.95 -2.50
CA GLY A 142 10.93 8.69 -3.15
C GLY A 142 11.58 7.90 -4.28
N LEU A 143 12.92 7.88 -4.34
CA LEU A 143 13.65 7.19 -5.43
C LEU A 143 13.38 5.68 -5.48
N VAL A 144 13.06 5.03 -4.37
CA VAL A 144 12.71 3.60 -4.36
C VAL A 144 11.37 3.38 -5.05
N GLY A 145 10.38 4.21 -4.74
CA GLY A 145 9.07 4.17 -5.41
C GLY A 145 9.19 4.50 -6.89
N GLN A 146 9.98 5.50 -7.23
CA GLN A 146 10.27 5.86 -8.63
C GLN A 146 10.93 4.71 -9.40
N GLN A 147 11.86 3.98 -8.78
CA GLN A 147 12.52 2.84 -9.40
C GLN A 147 11.54 1.68 -9.68
N LEU A 148 10.60 1.42 -8.77
CA LEU A 148 9.55 0.43 -8.99
C LEU A 148 8.61 0.83 -10.14
N PHE A 149 8.18 2.08 -10.14
CA PHE A 149 7.36 2.64 -11.21
C PHE A 149 8.09 2.59 -12.56
N ALA A 150 9.37 2.94 -12.59
CA ALA A 150 10.21 2.87 -13.78
C ALA A 150 10.31 1.45 -14.34
N GLY A 151 10.46 0.42 -13.48
CA GLY A 151 10.51 -0.97 -13.90
C GLY A 151 9.23 -1.40 -14.64
N GLU A 152 8.06 -1.02 -14.16
CA GLU A 152 6.79 -1.35 -14.81
C GLU A 152 6.54 -0.53 -16.09
N THR A 153 6.84 0.76 -16.07
CA THR A 153 6.68 1.60 -17.26
C THR A 153 7.61 1.17 -18.39
N THR A 154 8.86 0.84 -18.07
CA THR A 154 9.82 0.30 -19.04
C THR A 154 9.35 -1.02 -19.62
N ARG A 155 8.84 -1.93 -18.77
CA ARG A 155 8.27 -3.20 -19.24
C ARG A 155 7.10 -2.99 -20.20
N LEU A 156 6.19 -2.05 -19.89
CA LEU A 156 5.07 -1.72 -20.77
C LEU A 156 5.54 -1.07 -22.08
N ALA A 157 6.53 -0.19 -22.01
CA ALA A 157 7.12 0.44 -23.20
C ALA A 157 7.70 -0.60 -24.15
N TYR A 158 8.44 -1.58 -23.65
CA TYR A 158 8.98 -2.67 -24.49
C TYR A 158 7.93 -3.59 -25.13
N MET A 159 6.66 -3.47 -24.77
CA MET A 159 5.56 -4.20 -25.40
C MET A 159 4.88 -3.43 -26.54
N THR A 160 5.34 -2.22 -26.84
CA THR A 160 4.80 -1.36 -27.89
C THR A 160 5.46 -1.65 -29.25
N ASP A 161 4.72 -1.36 -30.33
CA ASP A 161 5.25 -1.46 -31.70
C ASP A 161 6.42 -0.49 -31.91
N GLU A 162 6.39 0.69 -31.24
CA GLU A 162 7.48 1.67 -31.26
C GLU A 162 8.80 1.08 -30.71
N ALA A 163 8.72 0.34 -29.60
CA ALA A 163 9.91 -0.33 -29.06
C ALA A 163 10.39 -1.50 -29.95
N GLN A 164 9.48 -2.14 -30.68
CA GLN A 164 9.85 -3.15 -31.68
C GLN A 164 10.61 -2.51 -32.84
N GLU A 165 10.14 -1.38 -33.37
CA GLU A 165 10.86 -0.62 -34.38
C GLU A 165 12.26 -0.22 -33.90
N GLY A 166 12.37 0.29 -32.66
CA GLY A 166 13.65 0.63 -32.04
C GLY A 166 14.64 -0.53 -31.95
N ARG A 167 14.14 -1.75 -31.70
CA ARG A 167 14.92 -2.99 -31.70
C ARG A 167 15.33 -3.40 -33.11
N ASP A 168 14.35 -3.45 -34.02
CA ASP A 168 14.51 -4.04 -35.33
C ASP A 168 15.44 -3.18 -36.19
N GLN A 169 15.31 -1.85 -36.14
CA GLN A 169 16.25 -0.96 -36.82
C GLN A 169 17.71 -1.18 -36.38
N PHE A 170 17.94 -1.39 -35.09
CA PHE A 170 19.27 -1.67 -34.57
C PHE A 170 19.84 -2.98 -35.08
N LEU A 171 19.02 -4.05 -35.14
CA LEU A 171 19.43 -5.36 -35.63
C LEU A 171 19.67 -5.34 -37.16
N GLU A 172 18.84 -4.62 -37.88
CA GLU A 172 18.90 -4.50 -39.34
C GLU A 172 19.91 -3.44 -39.83
N LYS A 173 20.47 -2.67 -38.91
CA LYS A 173 21.47 -1.60 -39.17
C LYS A 173 20.92 -0.55 -40.16
N ARG A 174 19.70 -0.14 -40.01
CA ARG A 174 19.02 0.92 -40.76
C ARG A 174 18.64 2.07 -39.85
N ASP A 175 18.21 3.18 -40.43
CA ASP A 175 17.60 4.27 -39.67
C ASP A 175 16.20 3.86 -39.18
N PRO A 176 15.77 4.32 -37.98
CA PRO A 176 14.44 4.03 -37.47
C PRO A 176 13.36 4.82 -38.23
N ASP A 177 12.22 4.22 -38.43
CA ASP A 177 11.03 4.89 -38.95
C ASP A 177 10.04 5.19 -37.81
N TRP A 178 10.06 6.38 -37.28
CA TRP A 178 9.14 6.85 -36.25
C TRP A 178 7.84 7.45 -36.79
N SER A 179 7.68 7.53 -38.12
CA SER A 179 6.53 8.18 -38.74
C SER A 179 5.17 7.54 -38.45
N PRO A 180 5.06 6.21 -38.17
CA PRO A 180 3.80 5.62 -37.76
C PRO A 180 3.32 5.96 -36.34
N PHE A 181 4.23 6.52 -35.50
CA PHE A 181 3.96 6.75 -34.07
C PHE A 181 3.65 8.24 -33.84
N PRO A 182 2.43 8.55 -33.32
CA PRO A 182 2.03 9.94 -33.08
C PRO A 182 2.71 10.48 -31.79
N TRP A 183 2.95 11.78 -31.78
CA TRP A 183 3.36 12.53 -30.59
C TRP A 183 2.15 12.88 -29.71
#